data_6e7ceb35630c72d4cf2e66f52abb495b
#
_entry.id   6e7ceb35630c72d4cf2e66f52abb495b
#
_cell.length_a   1.000
_cell.length_b   1.000
_cell.length_c   1.000
_cell.angle_alpha   90.00
_cell.angle_beta   90.00
_cell.angle_gamma   90.00
#
_symmetry.space_group_name_H-M   'P 1'
#
loop_
_entity.id
_entity.type
_entity.pdbx_description
1 polymer ?
#
loop_
_entity_poly.entity_id
_entity_poly.type
_entity_poly.pdbx_seq_one_letter_code
_entity_poly.pdbx_strand_id
1 'polypeptide(L)'
;MMYEISRLDLRIIMENESLVETGQSLARLPASYGLHLTDAQEQFSSAYVKLMCAAAKINYSEPTTDNESIDIELIGRGFQGRWKKPRILAQLKCTSNYKYIDMEKQELSFPLPIKNYNDLREVDDLPKILIVVFCPKDNQEWVQHSSLQSNVRFSGYWVSLEGEPEVSNKTSVTVKVPFSQAF
;
A
#
# COMPACT_ATOMS: atom_id res chain seq x y z
N MET A 1 -15.88 12.52 -21.73
CA MET A 1 -16.97 11.54 -21.95
C MET A 1 -17.12 10.81 -20.63
N MET A 2 -18.05 11.28 -19.77
CA MET A 2 -18.38 10.62 -18.50
C MET A 2 -19.19 9.37 -18.84
N TYR A 3 -18.70 8.20 -18.46
CA TYR A 3 -19.51 6.99 -18.51
C TYR A 3 -20.57 7.09 -17.40
N GLU A 4 -21.84 7.21 -17.77
CA GLU A 4 -22.93 6.97 -16.85
C GLU A 4 -22.88 5.51 -16.41
N ILE A 5 -22.57 5.32 -15.13
CA ILE A 5 -22.78 4.01 -14.49
C ILE A 5 -24.29 3.76 -14.55
N SER A 6 -24.68 2.72 -15.28
CA SER A 6 -26.10 2.46 -15.50
C SER A 6 -26.79 2.11 -14.16
N ARG A 7 -28.08 2.46 -14.05
CA ARG A 7 -28.89 2.04 -12.88
C ARG A 7 -28.88 0.53 -12.66
N LEU A 8 -28.55 -0.25 -13.70
CA LEU A 8 -28.44 -1.71 -13.64
C LEU A 8 -27.18 -2.13 -12.84
N ASP A 9 -26.05 -1.42 -13.02
CA ASP A 9 -24.80 -1.72 -12.33
C ASP A 9 -24.89 -1.41 -10.83
N LEU A 10 -25.57 -0.31 -10.47
CA LEU A 10 -25.89 0.01 -9.08
C LEU A 10 -26.85 -1.00 -8.44
N ARG A 11 -27.80 -1.57 -9.21
CA ARG A 11 -28.71 -2.58 -8.73
C ARG A 11 -28.01 -3.90 -8.43
N ILE A 12 -27.05 -4.31 -9.27
CA ILE A 12 -26.22 -5.51 -9.05
C ILE A 12 -25.36 -5.33 -7.78
N ILE A 13 -24.84 -4.12 -7.54
CA ILE A 13 -24.09 -3.81 -6.30
C ILE A 13 -25.01 -3.88 -5.08
N MET A 14 -26.22 -3.35 -5.16
CA MET A 14 -27.18 -3.32 -4.04
C MET A 14 -27.88 -4.66 -3.79
N GLU A 15 -28.14 -5.48 -4.82
CA GLU A 15 -28.68 -6.83 -4.65
C GLU A 15 -27.67 -7.80 -4.02
N ASN A 16 -26.35 -7.53 -4.15
CA ASN A 16 -25.32 -8.27 -3.43
C ASN A 16 -25.27 -7.93 -1.92
N GLU A 17 -25.78 -6.78 -1.48
CA GLU A 17 -25.84 -6.46 -0.04
C GLU A 17 -26.80 -7.40 0.72
N SER A 18 -27.86 -7.88 0.08
CA SER A 18 -28.80 -8.84 0.69
C SER A 18 -28.23 -10.25 0.87
N LEU A 19 -27.14 -10.59 0.13
CA LEU A 19 -26.48 -11.89 0.20
C LEU A 19 -25.42 -11.95 1.31
N VAL A 20 -24.97 -10.81 1.82
CA VAL A 20 -23.97 -10.73 2.90
C VAL A 20 -24.56 -11.18 4.26
N GLU A 21 -25.86 -11.02 4.46
CA GLU A 21 -26.54 -11.53 5.67
C GLU A 21 -26.56 -13.05 5.77
N THR A 22 -26.34 -13.76 4.65
CA THR A 22 -26.37 -15.24 4.61
C THR A 22 -25.00 -15.90 4.62
N GLY A 23 -23.90 -15.13 4.76
CA GLY A 23 -22.54 -15.67 4.75
C GLY A 23 -22.09 -16.21 3.38
N GLN A 24 -22.82 -15.91 2.31
CA GLN A 24 -22.46 -16.30 0.95
C GLN A 24 -21.43 -15.31 0.38
N SER A 25 -20.38 -15.85 -0.23
CA SER A 25 -19.33 -15.10 -0.92
C SER A 25 -19.93 -14.18 -1.98
N LEU A 26 -19.50 -12.92 -2.02
CA LEU A 26 -19.79 -11.98 -3.11
C LEU A 26 -19.58 -12.68 -4.46
N ALA A 27 -20.55 -12.63 -5.33
CA ALA A 27 -20.46 -13.21 -6.67
C ALA A 27 -19.20 -12.66 -7.38
N ARG A 28 -18.40 -13.57 -7.96
CA ARG A 28 -17.18 -13.17 -8.70
C ARG A 28 -17.58 -12.25 -9.84
N LEU A 29 -17.11 -11.01 -9.77
CA LEU A 29 -17.20 -10.12 -10.94
C LEU A 29 -16.48 -10.76 -12.13
N PRO A 30 -17.06 -10.72 -13.33
CA PRO A 30 -16.42 -11.27 -14.52
C PRO A 30 -15.03 -10.65 -14.72
N ALA A 31 -14.05 -11.45 -15.12
CA ALA A 31 -12.67 -11.01 -15.36
C ALA A 31 -12.52 -9.88 -16.41
N SER A 32 -13.60 -9.58 -17.13
CA SER A 32 -13.67 -8.53 -18.16
C SER A 32 -13.94 -7.12 -17.61
N TYR A 33 -14.26 -6.99 -16.34
CA TYR A 33 -14.48 -5.70 -15.68
C TYR A 33 -13.32 -5.39 -14.75
N GLY A 34 -12.22 -4.87 -15.23
CA GLY A 34 -11.29 -4.47 -14.24
C GLY A 34 -9.86 -4.25 -14.69
N LEU A 35 -9.13 -3.69 -13.76
CA LEU A 35 -7.71 -3.49 -13.81
C LEU A 35 -6.97 -4.83 -13.79
N HIS A 36 -5.79 -4.86 -14.39
CA HIS A 36 -4.87 -5.96 -14.14
C HIS A 36 -4.59 -6.07 -12.63
N LEU A 37 -4.35 -7.29 -12.13
CA LEU A 37 -4.18 -7.52 -10.69
C LEU A 37 -3.09 -6.66 -10.07
N THR A 38 -1.98 -6.43 -10.77
CA THR A 38 -0.88 -5.56 -10.32
C THR A 38 -1.33 -4.11 -10.14
N ASP A 39 -2.12 -3.59 -11.08
CA ASP A 39 -2.62 -2.21 -11.04
C ASP A 39 -3.64 -2.06 -9.91
N ALA A 40 -4.46 -3.10 -9.70
CA ALA A 40 -5.38 -3.15 -8.57
C ALA A 40 -4.63 -3.18 -7.22
N GLN A 41 -3.54 -3.95 -7.11
CA GLN A 41 -2.67 -3.98 -5.94
C GLN A 41 -2.03 -2.62 -5.65
N GLU A 42 -1.55 -1.94 -6.68
CA GLU A 42 -0.97 -0.59 -6.57
C GLU A 42 -2.01 0.41 -6.04
N GLN A 43 -3.19 0.47 -6.66
CA GLN A 43 -4.27 1.35 -6.21
C GLN A 43 -4.71 1.05 -4.78
N PHE A 44 -4.83 -0.24 -4.46
CA PHE A 44 -5.28 -0.65 -3.13
C PHE A 44 -4.24 -0.36 -2.05
N SER A 45 -2.95 -0.55 -2.33
CA SER A 45 -1.87 -0.21 -1.38
C SER A 45 -1.81 1.30 -1.13
N SER A 46 -1.99 2.11 -2.17
CA SER A 46 -2.11 3.57 -2.03
C SER A 46 -3.32 3.96 -1.17
N ALA A 47 -4.50 3.35 -1.41
CA ALA A 47 -5.70 3.58 -0.61
C ALA A 47 -5.50 3.17 0.86
N TYR A 48 -4.83 2.04 1.12
CA TYR A 48 -4.48 1.60 2.48
C TYR A 48 -3.63 2.64 3.21
N VAL A 49 -2.55 3.11 2.60
CA VAL A 49 -1.67 4.12 3.21
C VAL A 49 -2.43 5.42 3.49
N LYS A 50 -3.29 5.87 2.56
CA LYS A 50 -4.15 7.04 2.75
C LYS A 50 -5.15 6.86 3.90
N LEU A 51 -5.71 5.66 4.05
CA LEU A 51 -6.58 5.30 5.16
C LEU A 51 -5.84 5.40 6.51
N MET A 52 -4.63 4.86 6.57
CA MET A 52 -3.78 4.95 7.78
C MET A 52 -3.41 6.40 8.10
N CYS A 53 -3.08 7.21 7.10
CA CYS A 53 -2.83 8.64 7.25
C CYS A 53 -4.06 9.37 7.85
N ALA A 54 -5.25 9.09 7.33
CA ALA A 54 -6.49 9.68 7.83
C ALA A 54 -6.76 9.29 9.29
N ALA A 55 -6.59 8.01 9.63
CA ALA A 55 -6.76 7.51 11.00
C ALA A 55 -5.76 8.16 11.97
N ALA A 56 -4.51 8.34 11.53
CA ALA A 56 -3.45 9.00 12.31
C ALA A 56 -3.52 10.55 12.29
N LYS A 57 -4.47 11.14 11.53
CA LYS A 57 -4.59 12.60 11.30
C LYS A 57 -3.32 13.20 10.67
N ILE A 58 -2.63 12.44 9.84
CA ILE A 58 -1.49 12.87 9.05
C ILE A 58 -2.00 13.29 7.67
N ASN A 59 -1.55 14.44 7.20
CA ASN A 59 -1.82 14.86 5.82
C ASN A 59 -0.83 14.21 4.84
N TYR A 60 -1.17 14.15 3.56
CA TYR A 60 -0.28 13.65 2.53
C TYR A 60 -0.37 14.47 1.25
N SER A 61 0.63 14.35 0.40
CA SER A 61 0.60 14.80 -0.99
C SER A 61 1.19 13.74 -1.91
N GLU A 62 0.72 13.71 -3.16
CA GLU A 62 1.24 12.80 -4.18
C GLU A 62 2.00 13.62 -5.22
N PRO A 63 3.25 13.28 -5.53
CA PRO A 63 4.01 13.94 -6.59
C PRO A 63 3.35 13.66 -7.95
N THR A 64 3.40 14.62 -8.84
CA THR A 64 2.83 14.50 -10.19
C THR A 64 3.75 13.74 -11.17
N THR A 65 5.00 13.56 -10.80
CA THR A 65 6.03 12.89 -11.63
C THR A 65 6.88 11.97 -10.74
N ASP A 66 7.07 10.73 -11.18
CA ASP A 66 7.94 9.74 -10.53
C ASP A 66 9.40 9.94 -11.01
N ASN A 67 10.10 10.91 -10.45
CA ASN A 67 11.51 11.15 -10.77
C ASN A 67 12.47 10.50 -9.77
N GLU A 68 12.05 10.31 -8.52
CA GLU A 68 12.90 9.91 -7.39
C GLU A 68 12.38 8.68 -6.65
N SER A 69 11.57 7.86 -7.32
CA SER A 69 10.93 6.70 -6.68
C SER A 69 10.08 7.05 -5.44
N ILE A 70 9.40 8.20 -5.47
CA ILE A 70 8.53 8.65 -4.38
C ILE A 70 7.09 8.65 -4.87
N ASP A 71 6.23 7.89 -4.20
CA ASP A 71 4.80 7.79 -4.53
C ASP A 71 3.94 8.72 -3.67
N ILE A 72 4.36 8.99 -2.43
CA ILE A 72 3.60 9.80 -1.48
C ILE A 72 4.53 10.53 -0.51
N GLU A 73 4.14 11.73 -0.14
CA GLU A 73 4.76 12.49 0.94
C GLU A 73 3.82 12.54 2.13
N LEU A 74 4.31 12.15 3.29
CA LEU A 74 3.60 12.19 4.56
C LEU A 74 3.92 13.50 5.28
N ILE A 75 2.89 14.23 5.71
CA ILE A 75 3.03 15.58 6.26
C ILE A 75 2.39 15.63 7.64
N GLY A 76 3.21 15.58 8.69
CA GLY A 76 2.77 15.73 10.06
C GLY A 76 2.48 17.19 10.44
N ARG A 77 1.61 17.40 11.42
CA ARG A 77 1.32 18.72 12.01
C ARG A 77 1.14 18.61 13.52
N GLY A 78 1.53 19.68 14.23
CA GLY A 78 1.29 19.78 15.67
C GLY A 78 2.16 18.87 16.54
N PHE A 79 3.25 18.35 16.01
CA PHE A 79 4.21 17.56 16.78
C PHE A 79 4.93 18.43 17.82
N GLN A 80 5.15 17.86 19.00
CA GLN A 80 5.98 18.48 20.05
C GLN A 80 7.45 18.26 19.70
N GLY A 81 8.28 19.29 19.87
CA GLY A 81 9.72 19.19 19.65
C GLY A 81 10.24 20.08 18.52
N ARG A 82 11.43 19.74 18.01
CA ARG A 82 12.16 20.53 16.99
C ARG A 82 11.38 20.65 15.68
N TRP A 83 10.75 19.56 15.24
CA TRP A 83 10.04 19.47 13.99
C TRP A 83 8.53 19.56 14.20
N LYS A 84 7.96 20.75 14.04
CA LYS A 84 6.50 20.98 14.19
C LYS A 84 5.69 20.48 13.00
N LYS A 85 6.33 20.33 11.84
CA LYS A 85 5.72 19.85 10.58
C LYS A 85 6.70 18.88 9.92
N PRO A 86 6.92 17.70 10.50
CA PRO A 86 7.79 16.72 9.88
C PRO A 86 7.23 16.27 8.53
N ARG A 87 8.12 15.99 7.59
CA ARG A 87 7.81 15.49 6.26
C ARG A 87 8.64 14.24 6.01
N ILE A 88 8.03 13.22 5.44
CA ILE A 88 8.67 11.95 5.10
C ILE A 88 8.25 11.58 3.69
N LEU A 89 9.21 11.27 2.84
CA LEU A 89 8.97 10.78 1.49
C LEU A 89 8.86 9.26 1.52
N ALA A 90 7.87 8.69 0.84
CA ALA A 90 7.67 7.25 0.85
C ALA A 90 7.48 6.67 -0.56
N GLN A 91 8.22 5.59 -0.83
CA GLN A 91 7.97 4.68 -1.94
C GLN A 91 7.02 3.60 -1.47
N LEU A 92 5.97 3.33 -2.24
CA LEU A 92 4.99 2.27 -1.97
C LEU A 92 5.29 1.04 -2.82
N LYS A 93 5.22 -0.12 -2.23
CA LYS A 93 5.24 -1.41 -2.91
C LYS A 93 4.16 -2.31 -2.34
N CYS A 94 3.61 -3.18 -3.18
CA CYS A 94 2.61 -4.15 -2.77
C CYS A 94 3.03 -5.56 -3.16
N THR A 95 2.69 -6.54 -2.34
CA THR A 95 2.91 -7.94 -2.66
C THR A 95 1.85 -8.85 -2.04
N SER A 96 1.52 -9.92 -2.73
CA SER A 96 0.74 -11.05 -2.21
C SER A 96 1.57 -12.34 -2.14
N ASN A 97 2.91 -12.23 -2.27
CA ASN A 97 3.78 -13.39 -2.32
C ASN A 97 4.21 -13.83 -0.91
N TYR A 98 3.58 -14.87 -0.38
CA TYR A 98 3.88 -15.45 0.94
C TYR A 98 5.31 -15.94 1.09
N LYS A 99 6.04 -16.22 -0.01
CA LYS A 99 7.46 -16.62 0.05
C LYS A 99 8.40 -15.52 0.56
N TYR A 100 7.92 -14.27 0.56
CA TYR A 100 8.68 -13.13 1.09
C TYR A 100 8.54 -13.01 2.61
N ILE A 101 7.62 -13.73 3.24
CA ILE A 101 7.37 -13.68 4.68
C ILE A 101 8.25 -14.70 5.39
N ASP A 102 9.03 -14.23 6.36
CA ASP A 102 9.77 -15.06 7.31
C ASP A 102 9.15 -14.90 8.71
N MET A 103 8.29 -15.83 9.09
CA MET A 103 7.60 -15.81 10.38
C MET A 103 8.53 -16.08 11.57
N GLU A 104 9.65 -16.76 11.36
CA GLU A 104 10.62 -17.01 12.44
C GLU A 104 11.40 -15.73 12.77
N LYS A 105 11.78 -14.97 11.74
CA LYS A 105 12.49 -13.70 11.89
C LYS A 105 11.55 -12.50 12.06
N GLN A 106 10.26 -12.69 11.90
CA GLN A 106 9.27 -11.61 11.96
C GLN A 106 9.62 -10.49 10.98
N GLU A 107 9.91 -10.84 9.73
CA GLU A 107 10.29 -9.90 8.68
C GLU A 107 9.70 -10.27 7.32
N LEU A 108 9.63 -9.29 6.44
CA LEU A 108 9.33 -9.45 5.03
C LEU A 108 10.60 -9.21 4.21
N SER A 109 10.97 -10.18 3.37
CA SER A 109 12.14 -10.11 2.47
C SER A 109 11.69 -9.67 1.08
N PHE A 110 11.72 -8.36 0.80
CA PHE A 110 11.18 -7.81 -0.44
C PHE A 110 12.27 -7.57 -1.50
N PRO A 111 12.12 -8.07 -2.75
CA PRO A 111 13.03 -7.79 -3.84
C PRO A 111 12.75 -6.39 -4.42
N LEU A 112 13.45 -5.39 -3.91
CA LEU A 112 13.32 -4.01 -4.37
C LEU A 112 14.15 -3.79 -5.64
N PRO A 113 13.60 -3.19 -6.72
CA PRO A 113 14.36 -2.83 -7.89
C PRO A 113 15.56 -1.94 -7.55
N ILE A 114 16.69 -2.16 -8.25
CA ILE A 114 17.96 -1.46 -7.93
C ILE A 114 17.83 0.07 -8.03
N LYS A 115 17.05 0.57 -9.00
CA LYS A 115 16.76 2.01 -9.11
C LYS A 115 16.13 2.54 -7.81
N ASN A 116 15.04 1.90 -7.34
CA ASN A 116 14.37 2.32 -6.13
C ASN A 116 15.27 2.22 -4.89
N TYR A 117 16.11 1.16 -4.82
CA TYR A 117 17.07 1.02 -3.73
C TYR A 117 18.06 2.18 -3.71
N ASN A 118 18.63 2.53 -4.87
CA ASN A 118 19.60 3.63 -4.97
C ASN A 118 18.97 4.98 -4.64
N ASP A 119 17.76 5.26 -5.13
CA ASP A 119 17.03 6.50 -4.84
C ASP A 119 16.71 6.64 -3.34
N LEU A 120 16.36 5.53 -2.67
CA LEU A 120 15.96 5.54 -1.27
C LEU A 120 17.12 5.51 -0.26
N ARG A 121 18.32 5.03 -0.68
CA ARG A 121 19.50 5.00 0.19
C ARG A 121 20.26 6.33 0.22
N GLU A 122 20.00 7.20 -0.74
CA GLU A 122 20.63 8.52 -0.77
C GLU A 122 20.20 9.36 0.43
N VAL A 123 21.18 9.99 1.09
CA VAL A 123 20.95 10.91 2.20
C VAL A 123 20.51 12.25 1.63
N ASP A 124 19.35 12.72 2.04
CA ASP A 124 18.73 13.93 1.52
C ASP A 124 18.20 14.82 2.67
N ASP A 125 17.68 16.00 2.33
CA ASP A 125 17.10 16.94 3.29
C ASP A 125 15.84 16.37 3.98
N LEU A 126 15.07 15.51 3.28
CA LEU A 126 13.89 14.83 3.79
C LEU A 126 14.14 13.32 3.90
N PRO A 127 13.79 12.71 5.03
CA PRO A 127 13.95 11.28 5.20
C PRO A 127 13.06 10.52 4.20
N LYS A 128 13.63 9.44 3.64
CA LYS A 128 12.97 8.54 2.70
C LYS A 128 12.70 7.18 3.34
N ILE A 129 11.53 6.61 3.08
CA ILE A 129 11.18 5.26 3.54
C ILE A 129 10.58 4.42 2.41
N LEU A 130 10.79 3.12 2.50
CA LEU A 130 10.04 2.13 1.76
C LEU A 130 8.87 1.64 2.62
N ILE A 131 7.65 1.67 2.08
CA ILE A 131 6.49 1.02 2.67
C ILE A 131 6.12 -0.18 1.80
N VAL A 132 6.12 -1.38 2.36
CA VAL A 132 5.67 -2.59 1.68
C VAL A 132 4.33 -3.02 2.26
N VAL A 133 3.31 -3.03 1.43
CA VAL A 133 1.97 -3.49 1.79
C VAL A 133 1.83 -4.95 1.37
N PHE A 134 1.50 -5.80 2.33
CA PHE A 134 1.19 -7.20 2.09
C PHE A 134 -0.31 -7.41 2.05
N CYS A 135 -0.81 -8.07 1.00
CA CYS A 135 -2.23 -8.34 0.80
C CYS A 135 -2.49 -9.83 0.55
N PRO A 136 -3.72 -10.32 0.80
CA PRO A 136 -4.12 -11.64 0.38
C PRO A 136 -3.96 -11.85 -1.13
N LYS A 137 -3.70 -13.10 -1.56
CA LYS A 137 -3.55 -13.43 -2.98
C LYS A 137 -4.87 -13.28 -3.75
N ASP A 138 -5.99 -13.63 -3.11
CA ASP A 138 -7.32 -13.46 -3.68
C ASP A 138 -7.83 -12.04 -3.36
N ASN A 139 -8.12 -11.25 -4.39
CA ASN A 139 -8.60 -9.88 -4.24
C ASN A 139 -10.00 -9.81 -3.59
N GLN A 140 -10.79 -10.88 -3.64
CA GLN A 140 -12.07 -10.96 -2.95
C GLN A 140 -11.92 -10.94 -1.41
N GLU A 141 -10.72 -11.26 -0.91
CA GLU A 141 -10.43 -11.19 0.52
C GLU A 141 -9.95 -9.80 0.99
N TRP A 142 -9.69 -8.86 0.07
CA TRP A 142 -9.08 -7.59 0.42
C TRP A 142 -9.97 -6.72 1.29
N VAL A 143 -11.28 -6.74 1.03
CA VAL A 143 -12.27 -6.00 1.82
C VAL A 143 -13.42 -6.92 2.19
N GLN A 144 -13.75 -6.94 3.48
CA GLN A 144 -14.90 -7.64 4.01
C GLN A 144 -15.89 -6.60 4.57
N HIS A 145 -17.12 -6.65 4.12
CA HIS A 145 -18.18 -5.76 4.54
C HIS A 145 -19.17 -6.44 5.45
N SER A 146 -19.68 -5.67 6.41
CA SER A 146 -20.89 -5.98 7.14
C SER A 146 -21.78 -4.73 7.17
N SER A 147 -23.00 -4.83 7.70
CA SER A 147 -23.94 -3.71 7.74
C SER A 147 -23.43 -2.44 8.45
N LEU A 148 -22.42 -2.57 9.32
CA LEU A 148 -21.91 -1.45 10.14
C LEU A 148 -20.41 -1.20 10.02
N GLN A 149 -19.67 -2.09 9.34
CA GLN A 149 -18.20 -1.96 9.25
C GLN A 149 -17.63 -2.61 8.00
N SER A 150 -16.45 -2.12 7.61
CA SER A 150 -15.61 -2.74 6.59
C SER A 150 -14.25 -3.06 7.17
N ASN A 151 -13.79 -4.29 6.97
CA ASN A 151 -12.46 -4.73 7.38
C ASN A 151 -11.56 -4.81 6.15
N VAL A 152 -10.40 -4.16 6.21
CA VAL A 152 -9.37 -4.21 5.16
C VAL A 152 -8.29 -5.19 5.59
N ARG A 153 -8.03 -6.21 4.76
CA ARG A 153 -7.06 -7.29 5.04
C ARG A 153 -5.70 -7.00 4.42
N PHE A 154 -5.11 -5.88 4.81
CA PHE A 154 -3.79 -5.44 4.41
C PHE A 154 -2.94 -5.21 5.66
N SER A 155 -1.63 -5.43 5.52
CA SER A 155 -0.65 -5.05 6.54
C SER A 155 0.48 -4.31 5.85
N GLY A 156 0.79 -3.12 6.32
CA GLY A 156 1.89 -2.30 5.83
C GLY A 156 3.05 -2.31 6.81
N TYR A 157 4.25 -2.41 6.28
CA TYR A 157 5.49 -2.34 7.06
C TYR A 157 6.45 -1.39 6.37
N TRP A 158 7.27 -0.69 7.13
CA TRP A 158 8.18 0.29 6.57
C TRP A 158 9.64 0.04 6.98
N VAL A 159 10.57 0.59 6.19
CA VAL A 159 12.00 0.62 6.51
C VAL A 159 12.63 1.85 5.89
N SER A 160 13.60 2.47 6.58
CA SER A 160 14.51 3.45 5.98
C SER A 160 15.71 2.72 5.41
N LEU A 161 16.11 3.11 4.21
CA LEU A 161 17.33 2.64 3.54
C LEU A 161 18.42 3.73 3.52
N GLU A 162 18.14 4.89 4.12
CA GLU A 162 19.04 6.04 4.15
C GLU A 162 20.43 5.66 4.70
N GLY A 163 21.46 5.92 3.93
CA GLY A 163 22.84 5.59 4.30
C GLY A 163 23.24 4.13 4.10
N GLU A 164 22.36 3.27 3.60
CA GLU A 164 22.73 1.90 3.25
C GLU A 164 23.80 1.84 2.14
N PRO A 165 24.69 0.84 2.16
CA PRO A 165 25.81 0.78 1.22
C PRO A 165 25.36 0.57 -0.21
N GLU A 166 26.20 1.02 -1.15
CA GLU A 166 26.04 0.66 -2.55
C GLU A 166 26.21 -0.85 -2.75
N VAL A 167 25.43 -1.40 -3.66
CA VAL A 167 25.45 -2.84 -3.97
C VAL A 167 25.78 -3.09 -5.43
N SER A 168 26.42 -4.23 -5.73
CA SER A 168 26.78 -4.63 -7.09
C SER A 168 25.64 -5.30 -7.87
N ASN A 169 24.46 -5.43 -7.27
CA ASN A 169 23.28 -6.01 -7.90
C ASN A 169 22.86 -5.20 -9.13
N LYS A 170 22.45 -5.91 -10.20
CA LYS A 170 22.06 -5.25 -11.46
C LYS A 170 20.56 -5.02 -11.60
N THR A 171 19.73 -5.81 -10.94
CA THR A 171 18.27 -5.79 -11.13
C THR A 171 17.50 -5.45 -9.86
N SER A 172 17.81 -6.12 -8.77
CA SER A 172 17.10 -5.94 -7.48
C SER A 172 17.98 -6.28 -6.30
N VAL A 173 17.59 -5.74 -5.14
CA VAL A 173 18.20 -6.00 -3.83
C VAL A 173 17.12 -6.55 -2.91
N THR A 174 17.42 -7.59 -2.13
CA THR A 174 16.50 -8.06 -1.09
C THR A 174 16.57 -7.15 0.13
N VAL A 175 15.53 -6.39 0.35
CA VAL A 175 15.38 -5.52 1.53
C VAL A 175 14.61 -6.28 2.62
N LYS A 176 15.10 -6.16 3.86
CA LYS A 176 14.47 -6.74 5.06
C LYS A 176 13.58 -5.69 5.71
N VAL A 177 12.29 -5.98 5.82
CA VAL A 177 11.31 -5.08 6.40
C VAL A 177 10.73 -5.74 7.65
N PRO A 178 11.12 -5.31 8.86
CA PRO A 178 10.70 -5.93 10.12
C PRO A 178 9.21 -5.71 10.40
N PHE A 179 8.52 -6.71 10.93
CA PHE A 179 7.11 -6.57 11.33
C PHE A 179 6.92 -5.65 12.54
N SER A 180 7.96 -5.41 13.32
CA SER A 180 7.94 -4.40 14.38
C SER A 180 7.80 -2.97 13.88
N GLN A 181 8.06 -2.73 12.60
CA GLN A 181 7.87 -1.45 11.92
C GLN A 181 6.54 -1.45 11.14
N ALA A 182 5.44 -1.76 11.84
CA ALA A 182 4.10 -1.67 11.27
C ALA A 182 3.75 -0.21 10.93
N PHE A 183 3.09 -0.02 9.78
CA PHE A 183 2.64 1.27 9.28
C PHE A 183 1.19 1.52 9.65
#